data_bdce52f491802b30e5dc6ea0039b32bd
#
_entry.id   bdce52f491802b30e5dc6ea0039b32bd
#
_cell.length_a   1.000
_cell.length_b   1.000
_cell.length_c   1.000
_cell.angle_alpha   90.00
_cell.angle_beta   90.00
_cell.angle_gamma   90.00
#
_symmetry.space_group_name_H-M   'P 1'
#
loop_
_entity.id
_entity.type
_entity.pdbx_description
1 polymer ?
#
loop_
_entity_poly.entity_id
_entity_poly.type
_entity_poly.pdbx_seq_one_letter_code
_entity_poly.pdbx_strand_id
1 'polypeptide(L)'
;MTISPAKTVSLNTPMKRKTLALVHTSATLVPVFAQLCKAKLPNVDTFNIVDDSLVRAIGARGSLTADIARRVESYITSAEAGGADFILVTCSSIGPAVEASAPFSAVPVLRVDQPMADQAVQTGRRIGVVATLPTTLNPTADLVRRRAALAGRPIELTSRLCEGAFEALMAGDAARHDALVAAALRELSNTVDVILLAQASMARVVDTLPSAERRVPILASPPLAIDYLATVFGLVV
;
A
#
# COMPACT_ATOMS: atom_id res chain seq x y z
N MET A 1 -5.39 -62.67 -30.00
CA MET A 1 -5.63 -61.85 -28.79
C MET A 1 -4.79 -60.59 -28.90
N THR A 2 -5.39 -59.51 -29.32
CA THR A 2 -4.71 -58.20 -29.53
C THR A 2 -4.95 -57.36 -28.34
N ILE A 3 -3.90 -57.01 -27.58
CA ILE A 3 -3.97 -56.13 -26.38
C ILE A 3 -3.98 -54.68 -26.86
N SER A 4 -5.10 -54.00 -26.60
CA SER A 4 -5.28 -52.58 -26.89
C SER A 4 -4.42 -51.72 -25.90
N PRO A 5 -3.70 -50.69 -26.37
CA PRO A 5 -2.91 -49.86 -25.46
C PRO A 5 -3.81 -48.98 -24.60
N ALA A 6 -3.54 -48.96 -23.31
CA ALA A 6 -4.21 -48.11 -22.34
C ALA A 6 -4.03 -46.62 -22.69
N LYS A 7 -5.13 -45.89 -22.81
CA LYS A 7 -5.13 -44.43 -22.95
C LYS A 7 -4.62 -43.78 -21.63
N THR A 8 -3.44 -43.22 -21.70
CA THR A 8 -2.92 -42.36 -20.64
C THR A 8 -3.76 -41.07 -20.61
N VAL A 9 -4.67 -40.97 -19.65
CA VAL A 9 -5.41 -39.73 -19.38
C VAL A 9 -4.45 -38.78 -18.64
N SER A 10 -3.88 -37.85 -19.36
CA SER A 10 -3.17 -36.74 -18.76
C SER A 10 -4.18 -35.84 -18.04
N LEU A 11 -4.27 -35.95 -16.71
CA LEU A 11 -5.03 -35.06 -15.85
C LEU A 11 -4.24 -33.76 -15.71
N ASN A 12 -4.21 -32.93 -16.75
CA ASN A 12 -3.76 -31.57 -16.69
C ASN A 12 -4.94 -30.74 -16.16
N THR A 13 -5.25 -30.84 -14.86
CA THR A 13 -6.19 -29.94 -14.19
C THR A 13 -5.52 -28.58 -14.16
N PRO A 14 -6.05 -27.52 -14.81
CA PRO A 14 -5.47 -26.19 -14.72
C PRO A 14 -5.45 -25.78 -13.26
N MET A 15 -4.27 -25.45 -12.72
CA MET A 15 -4.17 -24.91 -11.36
C MET A 15 -5.06 -23.68 -11.28
N LYS A 16 -5.99 -23.66 -10.31
CA LYS A 16 -6.88 -22.51 -10.09
C LYS A 16 -6.00 -21.31 -9.85
N ARG A 17 -6.18 -20.26 -10.65
CA ARG A 17 -5.47 -18.97 -10.45
C ARG A 17 -5.87 -18.40 -9.10
N LYS A 18 -4.90 -17.80 -8.42
CA LYS A 18 -5.15 -17.07 -7.18
C LYS A 18 -5.88 -15.78 -7.49
N THR A 19 -6.72 -15.35 -6.56
CA THR A 19 -7.52 -14.12 -6.68
C THR A 19 -7.11 -13.13 -5.61
N LEU A 20 -6.70 -11.93 -6.03
CA LEU A 20 -6.38 -10.79 -5.16
C LEU A 20 -7.52 -9.79 -5.18
N ALA A 21 -8.14 -9.54 -4.02
CA ALA A 21 -9.04 -8.41 -3.85
C ALA A 21 -8.26 -7.15 -3.49
N LEU A 22 -8.60 -6.03 -4.12
CA LEU A 22 -8.04 -4.70 -3.87
C LEU A 22 -9.14 -3.83 -3.28
N VAL A 23 -8.97 -3.36 -2.04
CA VAL A 23 -9.91 -2.46 -1.36
C VAL A 23 -9.36 -1.05 -1.37
N HIS A 24 -10.02 -0.14 -2.09
CA HIS A 24 -9.58 1.23 -2.34
C HIS A 24 -10.47 2.26 -1.64
N THR A 25 -9.87 3.35 -1.20
CA THR A 25 -10.58 4.56 -0.75
C THR A 25 -10.53 5.70 -1.78
N SER A 26 -10.05 5.41 -2.99
CA SER A 26 -10.04 6.33 -4.12
C SER A 26 -10.07 5.56 -5.43
N ALA A 27 -11.02 5.90 -6.30
CA ALA A 27 -11.14 5.30 -7.64
C ALA A 27 -9.90 5.54 -8.51
N THR A 28 -9.13 6.61 -8.25
CA THR A 28 -7.91 6.94 -9.00
C THR A 28 -6.79 5.90 -8.82
N LEU A 29 -6.84 5.07 -7.75
CA LEU A 29 -5.86 4.02 -7.51
C LEU A 29 -6.11 2.75 -8.32
N VAL A 30 -7.34 2.53 -8.81
CA VAL A 30 -7.68 1.34 -9.59
C VAL A 30 -6.75 1.14 -10.80
N PRO A 31 -6.58 2.12 -11.71
CA PRO A 31 -5.67 1.96 -12.84
C PRO A 31 -4.19 1.80 -12.42
N VAL A 32 -3.77 2.43 -11.33
CA VAL A 32 -2.39 2.30 -10.81
C VAL A 32 -2.11 0.85 -10.40
N PHE A 33 -2.98 0.27 -9.58
CA PHE A 33 -2.83 -1.10 -9.13
C PHE A 33 -3.06 -2.11 -10.25
N ALA A 34 -3.97 -1.84 -11.20
CA ALA A 34 -4.17 -2.69 -12.37
C ALA A 34 -2.88 -2.82 -13.20
N GLN A 35 -2.15 -1.71 -13.42
CA GLN A 35 -0.87 -1.72 -14.12
C GLN A 35 0.20 -2.51 -13.35
N LEU A 36 0.32 -2.28 -12.05
CA LEU A 36 1.29 -2.98 -11.20
C LEU A 36 1.00 -4.50 -11.15
N CYS A 37 -0.26 -4.89 -10.96
CA CYS A 37 -0.66 -6.29 -10.95
C CYS A 37 -0.40 -6.95 -12.32
N LYS A 38 -0.74 -6.29 -13.43
CA LYS A 38 -0.45 -6.80 -14.77
C LYS A 38 1.04 -7.04 -14.99
N ALA A 39 1.89 -6.16 -14.48
CA ALA A 39 3.34 -6.25 -14.67
C ALA A 39 3.99 -7.33 -13.77
N LYS A 40 3.53 -7.48 -12.53
CA LYS A 40 4.24 -8.27 -11.51
C LYS A 40 3.47 -9.51 -11.03
N LEU A 41 2.16 -9.58 -11.28
CA LEU A 41 1.27 -10.68 -10.88
C LEU A 41 0.50 -11.27 -12.10
N PRO A 42 1.18 -11.67 -13.20
CA PRO A 42 0.51 -12.00 -14.47
C PRO A 42 -0.45 -13.20 -14.36
N ASN A 43 -0.27 -14.07 -13.35
CA ASN A 43 -1.08 -15.27 -13.12
C ASN A 43 -2.05 -15.14 -11.94
N VAL A 44 -2.31 -13.92 -11.46
CA VAL A 44 -3.24 -13.62 -10.37
C VAL A 44 -4.43 -12.85 -10.94
N ASP A 45 -5.64 -13.34 -10.69
CA ASP A 45 -6.85 -12.63 -11.05
C ASP A 45 -7.11 -11.54 -10.01
N THR A 46 -7.68 -10.41 -10.43
CA THR A 46 -7.92 -9.27 -9.52
C THR A 46 -9.34 -8.74 -9.63
N PHE A 47 -9.91 -8.30 -8.50
CA PHE A 47 -11.10 -7.47 -8.49
C PHE A 47 -10.98 -6.34 -7.48
N ASN A 48 -11.83 -5.31 -7.61
CA ASN A 48 -11.73 -4.10 -6.82
C ASN A 48 -13.01 -3.85 -6.04
N ILE A 49 -12.88 -3.40 -4.79
CA ILE A 49 -13.92 -2.77 -3.98
C ILE A 49 -13.47 -1.32 -3.77
N VAL A 50 -14.34 -0.35 -4.12
CA VAL A 50 -13.98 1.08 -4.06
C VAL A 50 -15.01 1.83 -3.25
N ASP A 51 -14.55 2.57 -2.23
CA ASP A 51 -15.38 3.47 -1.44
C ASP A 51 -14.61 4.76 -1.11
N ASP A 52 -14.76 5.77 -1.95
CA ASP A 52 -14.10 7.07 -1.80
C ASP A 52 -14.74 7.95 -0.71
N SER A 53 -15.88 7.57 -0.17
CA SER A 53 -16.51 8.28 0.95
C SER A 53 -15.76 8.08 2.27
N LEU A 54 -14.98 6.99 2.42
CA LEU A 54 -14.19 6.71 3.62
C LEU A 54 -13.15 7.80 3.88
N VAL A 55 -12.34 8.14 2.88
CA VAL A 55 -11.29 9.17 3.04
C VAL A 55 -11.88 10.54 3.30
N ARG A 56 -13.03 10.85 2.69
CA ARG A 56 -13.78 12.10 2.96
C ARG A 56 -14.30 12.14 4.39
N ALA A 57 -14.88 11.03 4.87
CA ALA A 57 -15.39 10.92 6.24
C ALA A 57 -14.26 11.05 7.29
N ILE A 58 -13.10 10.45 7.04
CA ILE A 58 -11.91 10.58 7.90
C ILE A 58 -11.41 12.03 7.90
N GLY A 59 -11.31 12.67 6.73
CA GLY A 59 -10.89 14.07 6.61
C GLY A 59 -11.82 15.03 7.36
N ALA A 60 -13.13 14.85 7.22
CA ALA A 60 -14.13 15.67 7.90
C ALA A 60 -14.12 15.52 9.44
N ARG A 61 -13.79 14.31 9.94
CA ARG A 61 -13.77 14.01 11.39
C ARG A 61 -12.38 14.12 12.02
N GLY A 62 -11.34 14.26 11.21
CA GLY A 62 -9.94 14.30 11.65
C GLY A 62 -9.39 12.97 12.19
N SER A 63 -10.19 11.89 12.18
CA SER A 63 -9.81 10.60 12.75
C SER A 63 -10.59 9.42 12.17
N LEU A 64 -10.01 8.23 12.32
CA LEU A 64 -10.69 6.94 12.08
C LEU A 64 -11.65 6.66 13.23
N THR A 65 -12.95 6.61 12.94
CA THR A 65 -14.01 6.35 13.93
C THR A 65 -14.54 4.91 13.84
N ALA A 66 -15.23 4.44 14.87
CA ALA A 66 -15.72 3.06 14.96
C ALA A 66 -16.70 2.68 13.83
N ASP A 67 -17.50 3.62 13.35
CA ASP A 67 -18.41 3.40 12.21
C ASP A 67 -17.65 3.26 10.90
N ILE A 68 -16.56 4.01 10.70
CA ILE A 68 -15.65 3.84 9.55
C ILE A 68 -14.94 2.49 9.64
N ALA A 69 -14.45 2.11 10.82
CA ALA A 69 -13.78 0.83 11.02
C ALA A 69 -14.71 -0.36 10.70
N ARG A 70 -15.98 -0.32 11.12
CA ARG A 70 -16.98 -1.35 10.75
C ARG A 70 -17.21 -1.45 9.24
N ARG A 71 -17.17 -0.33 8.52
CA ARG A 71 -17.26 -0.36 7.05
C ARG A 71 -16.04 -1.03 6.42
N VAL A 72 -14.84 -0.77 6.93
CA VAL A 72 -13.61 -1.45 6.48
C VAL A 72 -13.71 -2.95 6.68
N GLU A 73 -14.16 -3.40 7.86
CA GLU A 73 -14.42 -4.82 8.15
C GLU A 73 -15.42 -5.43 7.15
N SER A 74 -16.54 -4.75 6.87
CA SER A 74 -17.54 -5.24 5.91
C SER A 74 -16.99 -5.38 4.49
N TYR A 75 -16.04 -4.54 4.08
CA TYR A 75 -15.37 -4.68 2.78
C TYR A 75 -14.39 -5.84 2.75
N ILE A 76 -13.69 -6.13 3.85
CA ILE A 76 -12.84 -7.32 3.98
C ILE A 76 -13.71 -8.57 3.88
N THR A 77 -14.81 -8.65 4.61
CA THR A 77 -15.77 -9.77 4.54
C THR A 77 -16.38 -9.91 3.14
N SER A 78 -16.70 -8.78 2.47
CA SER A 78 -17.20 -8.81 1.09
C SER A 78 -16.15 -9.30 0.10
N ALA A 79 -14.89 -8.99 0.31
CA ALA A 79 -13.79 -9.48 -0.51
C ALA A 79 -13.61 -11.00 -0.37
N GLU A 80 -13.72 -11.53 0.85
CA GLU A 80 -13.73 -12.98 1.11
C GLU A 80 -14.89 -13.67 0.41
N ALA A 81 -16.11 -13.14 0.57
CA ALA A 81 -17.31 -13.67 -0.07
C ALA A 81 -17.22 -13.61 -1.60
N GLY A 82 -16.46 -12.65 -2.15
CA GLY A 82 -16.13 -12.53 -3.56
C GLY A 82 -15.09 -13.55 -4.05
N GLY A 83 -14.59 -14.42 -3.18
CA GLY A 83 -13.65 -15.48 -3.51
C GLY A 83 -12.18 -15.06 -3.57
N ALA A 84 -11.81 -14.01 -2.84
CA ALA A 84 -10.41 -13.61 -2.70
C ALA A 84 -9.59 -14.69 -1.98
N ASP A 85 -8.40 -15.00 -2.49
CA ASP A 85 -7.38 -15.78 -1.78
C ASP A 85 -6.46 -14.88 -0.94
N PHE A 86 -6.47 -13.57 -1.22
CA PHE A 86 -5.70 -12.54 -0.51
C PHE A 86 -6.37 -11.17 -0.68
N ILE A 87 -6.26 -10.31 0.33
CA ILE A 87 -6.85 -8.96 0.32
C ILE A 87 -5.74 -7.94 0.53
N LEU A 88 -5.63 -6.96 -0.38
CA LEU A 88 -4.77 -5.78 -0.23
C LEU A 88 -5.63 -4.54 -0.02
N VAL A 89 -5.50 -3.89 1.13
CA VAL A 89 -6.16 -2.61 1.40
C VAL A 89 -5.20 -1.46 1.10
N THR A 90 -5.55 -0.62 0.14
CA THR A 90 -4.63 0.31 -0.53
C THR A 90 -4.58 1.71 0.08
N CYS A 91 -5.03 1.87 1.32
CA CYS A 91 -5.09 3.18 2.00
C CYS A 91 -4.52 3.11 3.42
N SER A 92 -3.49 3.90 3.70
CA SER A 92 -2.85 3.97 5.02
C SER A 92 -3.74 4.60 6.09
N SER A 93 -4.65 5.52 5.73
CA SER A 93 -5.53 6.20 6.69
C SER A 93 -6.51 5.25 7.40
N ILE A 94 -6.88 4.14 6.76
CA ILE A 94 -7.72 3.08 7.36
C ILE A 94 -6.90 1.89 7.87
N GLY A 95 -5.57 1.97 7.80
CA GLY A 95 -4.66 0.91 8.20
C GLY A 95 -4.91 0.34 9.60
N PRO A 96 -5.16 1.14 10.65
CA PRO A 96 -5.49 0.62 11.97
C PRO A 96 -6.77 -0.24 11.99
N ALA A 97 -7.80 0.10 11.19
CA ALA A 97 -9.00 -0.74 11.06
C ALA A 97 -8.69 -2.05 10.33
N VAL A 98 -7.82 -2.01 9.31
CA VAL A 98 -7.37 -3.21 8.60
C VAL A 98 -6.67 -4.17 9.56
N GLU A 99 -5.74 -3.67 10.37
CA GLU A 99 -5.03 -4.49 11.36
C GLU A 99 -5.96 -5.08 12.43
N ALA A 100 -6.97 -4.31 12.84
CA ALA A 100 -7.97 -4.79 13.80
C ALA A 100 -8.89 -5.87 13.21
N SER A 101 -9.20 -5.81 11.91
CA SER A 101 -10.08 -6.76 11.22
C SER A 101 -9.35 -7.99 10.68
N ALA A 102 -8.07 -7.88 10.34
CA ALA A 102 -7.29 -8.96 9.75
C ALA A 102 -7.31 -10.30 10.53
N PRO A 103 -7.27 -10.33 11.89
CA PRO A 103 -7.35 -11.59 12.65
C PRO A 103 -8.67 -12.34 12.51
N PHE A 104 -9.74 -11.68 12.06
CA PHE A 104 -11.08 -12.29 11.87
C PHE A 104 -11.32 -12.73 10.41
N SER A 105 -10.40 -12.40 9.51
CA SER A 105 -10.48 -12.80 8.10
C SER A 105 -9.99 -14.23 7.90
N ALA A 106 -10.71 -15.00 7.07
CA ALA A 106 -10.31 -16.35 6.68
C ALA A 106 -9.15 -16.38 5.67
N VAL A 107 -8.87 -15.24 5.03
CA VAL A 107 -7.78 -15.08 4.07
C VAL A 107 -6.81 -13.98 4.53
N PRO A 108 -5.52 -14.03 4.13
CA PRO A 108 -4.57 -13.02 4.51
C PRO A 108 -4.99 -11.62 4.05
N VAL A 109 -4.88 -10.64 4.95
CA VAL A 109 -5.16 -9.23 4.70
C VAL A 109 -3.88 -8.42 4.89
N LEU A 110 -3.51 -7.64 3.90
CA LEU A 110 -2.33 -6.77 3.91
C LEU A 110 -2.74 -5.31 3.80
N ARG A 111 -2.20 -4.46 4.66
CA ARG A 111 -2.23 -3.01 4.43
C ARG A 111 -1.08 -2.60 3.52
N VAL A 112 -1.35 -1.71 2.59
CA VAL A 112 -0.44 -1.33 1.50
C VAL A 112 0.92 -0.81 1.96
N ASP A 113 0.96 -0.14 3.11
CA ASP A 113 2.15 0.52 3.65
C ASP A 113 3.03 -0.40 4.53
N GLN A 114 2.58 -1.64 4.82
CA GLN A 114 3.37 -2.55 5.68
C GLN A 114 4.69 -2.97 5.03
N PRO A 115 4.74 -3.45 3.76
CA PRO A 115 6.03 -3.80 3.13
C PRO A 115 6.98 -2.61 3.00
N MET A 116 6.45 -1.41 2.79
CA MET A 116 7.23 -0.18 2.77
C MET A 116 7.85 0.13 4.15
N ALA A 117 7.08 -0.02 5.22
CA ALA A 117 7.57 0.17 6.58
C ALA A 117 8.65 -0.86 6.94
N ASP A 118 8.46 -2.13 6.57
CA ASP A 118 9.43 -3.21 6.78
C ASP A 118 10.75 -2.92 6.05
N GLN A 119 10.67 -2.51 4.79
CA GLN A 119 11.85 -2.15 4.01
C GLN A 119 12.57 -0.94 4.59
N ALA A 120 11.86 0.10 5.03
CA ALA A 120 12.47 1.27 5.64
C ALA A 120 13.24 0.93 6.91
N VAL A 121 12.66 0.10 7.79
CA VAL A 121 13.30 -0.38 9.02
C VAL A 121 14.57 -1.20 8.72
N GLN A 122 14.62 -1.90 7.58
CA GLN A 122 15.82 -2.62 7.13
C GLN A 122 16.85 -1.69 6.50
N THR A 123 16.43 -0.61 5.84
CA THR A 123 17.28 0.29 5.06
C THR A 123 18.12 1.23 5.94
N GLY A 124 17.53 1.78 7.03
CA GLY A 124 18.22 2.75 7.84
C GLY A 124 17.66 2.89 9.25
N ARG A 125 18.38 3.67 10.08
CA ARG A 125 17.97 3.99 11.44
C ARG A 125 17.19 5.30 11.51
N ARG A 126 17.60 6.32 10.77
CA ARG A 126 16.91 7.62 10.69
C ARG A 126 15.90 7.58 9.57
N ILE A 127 14.62 7.50 9.92
CA ILE A 127 13.52 7.29 8.97
C ILE A 127 12.67 8.55 8.88
N GLY A 128 12.47 9.07 7.67
CA GLY A 128 11.55 10.16 7.38
C GLY A 128 10.21 9.63 6.90
N VAL A 129 9.09 10.16 7.42
CA VAL A 129 7.75 9.90 6.88
C VAL A 129 7.13 11.20 6.41
N VAL A 130 6.72 11.26 5.15
CA VAL A 130 6.14 12.46 4.52
C VAL A 130 4.70 12.17 4.14
N ALA A 131 3.78 13.08 4.44
CA ALA A 131 2.39 13.03 4.04
C ALA A 131 1.83 14.43 3.76
N THR A 132 0.70 14.50 3.06
CA THR A 132 -0.06 15.74 2.86
C THR A 132 -1.28 15.85 3.78
N LEU A 133 -1.59 14.78 4.55
CA LEU A 133 -2.68 14.74 5.53
C LEU A 133 -2.21 14.15 6.86
N PRO A 134 -2.58 14.74 8.01
CA PRO A 134 -2.30 14.18 9.34
C PRO A 134 -2.90 12.79 9.52
N THR A 135 -4.10 12.57 8.98
CA THR A 135 -4.84 11.29 9.03
C THR A 135 -4.17 10.15 8.26
N THR A 136 -3.14 10.46 7.46
CA THR A 136 -2.29 9.47 6.79
C THR A 136 -0.91 9.42 7.45
N LEU A 137 -0.36 10.58 7.84
CA LEU A 137 0.96 10.69 8.47
C LEU A 137 1.06 9.86 9.75
N ASN A 138 0.12 10.07 10.66
CA ASN A 138 0.14 9.44 11.98
C ASN A 138 0.03 7.91 11.92
N PRO A 139 -0.95 7.31 11.20
CA PRO A 139 -1.05 5.85 11.08
C PRO A 139 0.18 5.21 10.42
N THR A 140 0.81 5.89 9.45
CA THR A 140 2.03 5.38 8.80
C THR A 140 3.22 5.47 9.75
N ALA A 141 3.39 6.58 10.45
CA ALA A 141 4.47 6.76 11.45
C ALA A 141 4.37 5.72 12.58
N ASP A 142 3.15 5.48 13.09
CA ASP A 142 2.91 4.47 14.12
C ASP A 142 3.16 3.05 13.63
N LEU A 143 2.82 2.75 12.38
CA LEU A 143 3.17 1.48 11.75
C LEU A 143 4.69 1.29 11.74
N VAL A 144 5.45 2.28 11.28
CA VAL A 144 6.93 2.20 11.21
C VAL A 144 7.53 1.93 12.59
N ARG A 145 7.06 2.62 13.66
CA ARG A 145 7.53 2.38 15.04
C ARG A 145 7.25 0.95 15.49
N ARG A 146 6.05 0.43 15.23
CA ARG A 146 5.67 -0.94 15.60
C ARG A 146 6.45 -1.98 14.81
N ARG A 147 6.68 -1.76 13.50
CA ARG A 147 7.49 -2.67 12.67
C ARG A 147 8.95 -2.68 13.14
N ALA A 148 9.49 -1.53 13.51
CA ALA A 148 10.83 -1.43 14.08
C ALA A 148 10.96 -2.18 15.42
N ALA A 149 9.97 -2.02 16.31
CA ALA A 149 9.92 -2.75 17.59
C ALA A 149 9.84 -4.26 17.38
N LEU A 150 9.00 -4.74 16.46
CA LEU A 150 8.89 -6.17 16.10
C LEU A 150 10.20 -6.73 15.53
N ALA A 151 10.94 -5.92 14.78
CA ALA A 151 12.25 -6.29 14.22
C ALA A 151 13.41 -6.15 15.24
N GLY A 152 13.15 -5.67 16.46
CA GLY A 152 14.18 -5.39 17.46
C GLY A 152 15.16 -4.29 17.04
N ARG A 153 14.78 -3.38 16.13
CA ARG A 153 15.65 -2.34 15.57
C ARG A 153 15.30 -0.96 16.15
N PRO A 154 16.23 -0.31 16.86
CA PRO A 154 16.00 1.06 17.30
C PRO A 154 16.04 2.02 16.10
N ILE A 155 15.06 2.91 16.02
CA ILE A 155 14.94 3.93 14.97
C ILE A 155 14.76 5.33 15.54
N GLU A 156 15.10 6.31 14.72
CA GLU A 156 14.81 7.73 14.92
C GLU A 156 13.84 8.14 13.81
N LEU A 157 12.60 8.51 14.19
CA LEU A 157 11.54 8.79 13.23
C LEU A 157 11.26 10.29 13.16
N THR A 158 11.38 10.87 11.98
CA THR A 158 11.01 12.25 11.65
C THR A 158 9.77 12.26 10.79
N SER A 159 8.69 12.89 11.27
CA SER A 159 7.43 13.04 10.52
C SER A 159 7.34 14.45 9.92
N ARG A 160 7.00 14.53 8.62
CA ARG A 160 6.84 15.81 7.91
C ARG A 160 5.48 15.89 7.23
N LEU A 161 4.67 16.86 7.65
CA LEU A 161 3.43 17.21 6.96
C LEU A 161 3.71 18.28 5.91
N CYS A 162 3.31 18.04 4.66
CA CYS A 162 3.33 19.02 3.58
C CYS A 162 2.04 19.85 3.64
N GLU A 163 1.98 20.83 4.50
CA GLU A 163 0.82 21.69 4.69
C GLU A 163 0.42 22.39 3.38
N GLY A 164 -0.88 22.43 3.09
CA GLY A 164 -1.44 23.03 1.86
C GLY A 164 -1.27 22.17 0.59
N ALA A 165 -0.52 21.07 0.64
CA ALA A 165 -0.31 20.24 -0.55
C ALA A 165 -1.58 19.45 -0.92
N PHE A 166 -2.32 18.93 0.05
CA PHE A 166 -3.58 18.24 -0.22
C PHE A 166 -4.63 19.17 -0.80
N GLU A 167 -4.77 20.36 -0.23
CA GLU A 167 -5.70 21.40 -0.69
C GLU A 167 -5.37 21.83 -2.13
N ALA A 168 -4.08 22.00 -2.45
CA ALA A 168 -3.63 22.30 -3.81
C ALA A 168 -4.03 21.18 -4.79
N LEU A 169 -3.83 19.91 -4.41
CA LEU A 169 -4.21 18.77 -5.23
C LEU A 169 -5.73 18.73 -5.49
N MET A 170 -6.53 18.96 -4.44
CA MET A 170 -8.00 18.97 -4.54
C MET A 170 -8.53 20.14 -5.36
N ALA A 171 -7.81 21.27 -5.39
CA ALA A 171 -8.12 22.41 -6.24
C ALA A 171 -7.63 22.23 -7.70
N GLY A 172 -6.99 21.10 -8.02
CA GLY A 172 -6.43 20.84 -9.36
C GLY A 172 -5.06 21.48 -9.60
N ASP A 173 -4.46 22.13 -8.59
CA ASP A 173 -3.13 22.72 -8.65
C ASP A 173 -2.04 21.69 -8.36
N ALA A 174 -1.85 20.79 -9.30
CA ALA A 174 -0.85 19.73 -9.20
C ALA A 174 0.58 20.27 -9.08
N ALA A 175 0.87 21.39 -9.72
CA ALA A 175 2.20 22.01 -9.69
C ALA A 175 2.56 22.48 -8.27
N ARG A 176 1.63 23.13 -7.57
CA ARG A 176 1.80 23.56 -6.20
C ARG A 176 1.93 22.38 -5.23
N HIS A 177 1.09 21.33 -5.39
CA HIS A 177 1.24 20.09 -4.63
C HIS A 177 2.64 19.53 -4.77
N ASP A 178 3.13 19.38 -6.01
CA ASP A 178 4.41 18.76 -6.29
C ASP A 178 5.57 19.59 -5.76
N ALA A 179 5.50 20.93 -5.85
CA ALA A 179 6.50 21.83 -5.30
C ALA A 179 6.63 21.71 -3.76
N LEU A 180 5.49 21.63 -3.05
CA LEU A 180 5.47 21.49 -1.59
C LEU A 180 6.03 20.14 -1.15
N VAL A 181 5.66 19.06 -1.82
CA VAL A 181 6.19 17.72 -1.54
C VAL A 181 7.69 17.66 -1.84
N ALA A 182 8.13 18.18 -2.99
CA ALA A 182 9.55 18.20 -3.37
C ALA A 182 10.41 18.97 -2.36
N ALA A 183 9.92 20.11 -1.84
CA ALA A 183 10.61 20.88 -0.81
C ALA A 183 10.81 20.04 0.49
N ALA A 184 9.77 19.34 0.94
CA ALA A 184 9.86 18.46 2.10
C ALA A 184 10.85 17.30 1.89
N LEU A 185 10.88 16.70 0.69
CA LEU A 185 11.81 15.62 0.36
C LEU A 185 13.26 16.11 0.36
N ARG A 186 13.55 17.29 -0.20
CA ARG A 186 14.88 17.91 -0.18
C ARG A 186 15.36 18.17 1.24
N GLU A 187 14.51 18.72 2.08
CA GLU A 187 14.84 19.04 3.49
C GLU A 187 15.18 17.75 4.25
N LEU A 188 14.28 16.75 4.21
CA LEU A 188 14.46 15.49 4.93
C LEU A 188 15.67 14.69 4.44
N SER A 189 15.95 14.69 3.13
CA SER A 189 17.06 13.92 2.56
C SER A 189 18.46 14.27 3.13
N ASN A 190 18.58 15.38 3.85
CA ASN A 190 19.81 15.78 4.52
C ASN A 190 19.96 15.20 5.94
N THR A 191 18.87 14.68 6.52
CA THR A 191 18.82 14.33 7.95
C THR A 191 18.44 12.90 8.24
N VAL A 192 17.92 12.18 7.24
CA VAL A 192 17.45 10.79 7.37
C VAL A 192 18.22 9.83 6.46
N ASP A 193 18.06 8.53 6.68
CA ASP A 193 18.69 7.48 5.87
C ASP A 193 17.74 6.95 4.78
N VAL A 194 16.41 7.13 4.98
CA VAL A 194 15.35 6.70 4.07
C VAL A 194 14.11 7.54 4.28
N ILE A 195 13.34 7.79 3.22
CA ILE A 195 12.07 8.53 3.27
C ILE A 195 10.94 7.62 2.80
N LEU A 196 9.81 7.62 3.52
CA LEU A 196 8.57 6.96 3.14
C LEU A 196 7.53 7.99 2.70
N LEU A 197 6.90 7.73 1.56
CA LEU A 197 5.75 8.47 1.07
C LEU A 197 4.48 7.81 1.59
N ALA A 198 3.81 8.43 2.54
CA ALA A 198 2.61 7.87 3.15
C ALA A 198 1.37 7.86 2.23
N GLN A 199 1.44 8.50 1.07
CA GLN A 199 0.33 8.57 0.11
C GLN A 199 0.82 8.24 -1.32
N ALA A 200 0.04 7.43 -2.02
CA ALA A 200 0.34 7.01 -3.39
C ALA A 200 0.44 8.19 -4.40
N SER A 201 -0.33 9.26 -4.19
CA SER A 201 -0.32 10.47 -5.02
C SER A 201 1.03 11.19 -5.04
N MET A 202 1.86 10.99 -4.01
CA MET A 202 3.18 11.62 -3.91
C MET A 202 4.25 10.93 -4.76
N ALA A 203 4.05 9.68 -5.15
CA ALA A 203 5.06 8.88 -5.86
C ALA A 203 5.54 9.55 -7.15
N ARG A 204 4.64 10.19 -7.92
CA ARG A 204 4.99 10.91 -9.16
C ARG A 204 5.98 12.05 -8.94
N VAL A 205 6.00 12.66 -7.76
CA VAL A 205 6.92 13.76 -7.45
C VAL A 205 8.37 13.27 -7.43
N VAL A 206 8.59 12.03 -6.99
CA VAL A 206 9.93 11.42 -6.98
C VAL A 206 10.49 11.32 -8.40
N ASP A 207 9.64 10.99 -9.38
CA ASP A 207 10.07 10.84 -10.77
C ASP A 207 10.50 12.19 -11.38
N THR A 208 9.95 13.30 -10.90
CA THR A 208 10.28 14.66 -11.36
C THR A 208 11.50 15.27 -10.64
N LEU A 209 11.93 14.70 -9.49
CA LEU A 209 13.10 15.18 -8.78
C LEU A 209 14.39 14.84 -9.55
N PRO A 210 15.32 15.79 -9.72
CA PRO A 210 16.64 15.51 -10.25
C PRO A 210 17.34 14.42 -9.43
N SER A 211 18.11 13.55 -10.09
CA SER A 211 18.83 12.47 -9.40
C SER A 211 19.78 12.97 -8.31
N ALA A 212 20.41 14.13 -8.51
CA ALA A 212 21.28 14.78 -7.52
C ALA A 212 20.53 15.21 -6.24
N GLU A 213 19.22 15.35 -6.27
CA GLU A 213 18.37 15.70 -5.12
C GLU A 213 17.80 14.47 -4.40
N ARG A 214 17.88 13.28 -5.01
CA ARG A 214 17.48 12.00 -4.40
C ARG A 214 18.63 11.41 -3.60
N ARG A 215 19.03 12.07 -2.52
CA ARG A 215 20.24 11.72 -1.73
C ARG A 215 20.09 10.44 -0.92
N VAL A 216 18.84 10.03 -0.65
CA VAL A 216 18.49 8.82 0.11
C VAL A 216 17.38 8.07 -0.63
N PRO A 217 17.20 6.76 -0.39
CA PRO A 217 16.07 6.02 -0.91
C PRO A 217 14.74 6.67 -0.51
N ILE A 218 13.84 6.83 -1.48
CA ILE A 218 12.47 7.32 -1.26
C ILE A 218 11.52 6.17 -1.63
N LEU A 219 10.78 5.68 -0.66
CA LEU A 219 9.93 4.50 -0.78
C LEU A 219 8.47 4.91 -0.97
N ALA A 220 7.80 4.24 -1.90
CA ALA A 220 6.36 4.36 -2.15
C ALA A 220 5.66 3.02 -1.94
N SER A 221 4.52 3.04 -1.27
CA SER A 221 3.83 1.81 -0.86
C SER A 221 3.26 0.96 -2.00
N PRO A 222 2.67 1.49 -3.11
CA PRO A 222 2.04 0.64 -4.11
C PRO A 222 2.98 -0.38 -4.76
N PRO A 223 4.17 0.00 -5.30
CA PRO A 223 5.06 -0.97 -5.92
C PRO A 223 5.59 -2.00 -4.92
N LEU A 224 5.91 -1.59 -3.68
CA LEU A 224 6.45 -2.49 -2.66
C LEU A 224 5.42 -3.49 -2.15
N ALA A 225 4.15 -3.09 -2.07
CA ALA A 225 3.07 -4.01 -1.72
C ALA A 225 2.88 -5.10 -2.79
N ILE A 226 2.95 -4.73 -4.07
CA ILE A 226 2.82 -5.69 -5.17
C ILE A 226 4.08 -6.56 -5.28
N ASP A 227 5.29 -6.05 -5.03
CA ASP A 227 6.52 -6.86 -4.97
C ASP A 227 6.46 -7.89 -3.83
N TYR A 228 5.99 -7.48 -2.67
CA TYR A 228 5.75 -8.40 -1.55
C TYR A 228 4.75 -9.50 -1.94
N LEU A 229 3.63 -9.13 -2.57
CA LEU A 229 2.63 -10.12 -3.02
C LEU A 229 3.18 -11.04 -4.10
N ALA A 230 4.03 -10.57 -5.01
CA ALA A 230 4.70 -11.43 -5.97
C ALA A 230 5.55 -12.51 -5.28
N THR A 231 6.23 -12.15 -4.19
CA THR A 231 6.97 -13.11 -3.35
C THR A 231 6.02 -14.10 -2.66
N VAL A 232 4.92 -13.61 -2.06
CA VAL A 232 3.92 -14.44 -1.37
C VAL A 232 3.25 -15.43 -2.34
N PHE A 233 2.99 -15.02 -3.56
CA PHE A 233 2.41 -15.89 -4.61
C PHE A 233 3.45 -16.78 -5.30
N GLY A 234 4.73 -16.72 -4.92
CA GLY A 234 5.80 -17.53 -5.51
C GLY A 234 6.14 -17.18 -6.96
N LEU A 235 5.94 -15.91 -7.33
CA LEU A 235 6.18 -15.41 -8.70
C LEU A 235 7.56 -14.76 -8.88
N VAL A 236 8.34 -14.64 -7.80
CA VAL A 236 9.73 -14.16 -7.80
C VAL A 236 10.64 -15.35 -7.58
N VAL A 237 11.55 -15.59 -8.52
CA VAL A 237 12.61 -16.60 -8.44
C VAL A 237 13.89 -15.92 -7.98
#